data_5937e599a2ee8eb9e0fc59e7995500a6
#
_entry.id   5937e599a2ee8eb9e0fc59e7995500a6
#
_cell.length_a   1.000
_cell.length_b   1.000
_cell.length_c   1.000
_cell.angle_alpha   90.00
_cell.angle_beta   90.00
_cell.angle_gamma   90.00
#
_symmetry.space_group_name_H-M   'P 1'
#
loop_
_entity.id
_entity.type
_entity.pdbx_description
1 polymer ?
#
loop_
_entity_poly.entity_id
_entity_poly.type
_entity_poly.pdbx_seq_one_letter_code
_entity_poly.pdbx_strand_id
1 'polypeptide(L)'
;MTNSEAIAILNIFDHWNERKPNYFGIPEVKYIYHNEWSDPELYYKGEYYNIYDVEDTMYSDYEEYKEENPEYNGEFEDYMQEHKKDILYLLEELREN
;
A
#
# COMPACT_ATOMS: atom_id res chain seq x y z
N MET A 1 -12.77 3.66 8.93
CA MET A 1 -11.69 3.91 7.97
C MET A 1 -11.28 5.37 8.03
N THR A 2 -10.03 5.65 8.30
CA THR A 2 -9.60 7.02 8.52
C THR A 2 -8.55 7.44 7.49
N ASN A 3 -8.45 8.74 7.25
CA ASN A 3 -7.40 9.28 6.41
C ASN A 3 -6.02 8.97 7.00
N SER A 4 -5.91 8.90 8.32
CA SER A 4 -4.65 8.57 8.98
C SER A 4 -4.14 7.19 8.58
N GLU A 5 -5.03 6.20 8.45
CA GLU A 5 -4.65 4.86 8.02
C GLU A 5 -4.13 4.87 6.58
N ALA A 6 -4.84 5.55 5.69
CA ALA A 6 -4.42 5.64 4.30
C ALA A 6 -3.08 6.37 4.17
N ILE A 7 -2.89 7.46 4.90
CA ILE A 7 -1.64 8.21 4.87
C ILE A 7 -0.48 7.34 5.39
N ALA A 8 -0.72 6.56 6.45
CA ALA A 8 0.31 5.67 6.99
C ALA A 8 0.71 4.60 5.96
N ILE A 9 -0.26 4.03 5.27
CA ILE A 9 0.02 3.04 4.23
C ILE A 9 0.86 3.65 3.11
N LEU A 10 0.50 4.84 2.65
CA LEU A 10 1.25 5.52 1.59
C LEU A 10 2.68 5.85 2.03
N ASN A 11 2.85 6.30 3.27
CA ASN A 11 4.18 6.57 3.80
C ASN A 11 5.03 5.31 3.84
N ILE A 12 4.43 4.18 4.19
CA ILE A 12 5.13 2.89 4.18
C ILE A 12 5.58 2.56 2.76
N PHE A 13 4.72 2.73 1.76
CA PHE A 13 5.08 2.44 0.38
C PHE A 13 6.14 3.37 -0.18
N ASP A 14 6.19 4.61 0.28
CA ASP A 14 7.23 5.54 -0.12
C ASP A 14 8.60 5.17 0.43
N HIS A 15 8.64 4.45 1.56
CA HIS A 15 9.87 4.23 2.31
C HIS A 15 10.18 2.78 2.64
N TRP A 16 9.40 1.81 2.13
CA TRP A 16 9.58 0.41 2.55
C TRP A 16 10.96 -0.13 2.17
N ASN A 17 11.55 0.37 1.09
CA ASN A 17 12.86 -0.09 0.66
C ASN A 17 14.01 0.39 1.57
N GLU A 18 13.72 1.27 2.51
CA GLU A 18 14.69 1.68 3.51
C GLU A 18 14.87 0.63 4.60
N ARG A 19 13.96 -0.37 4.65
CA ARG A 19 14.03 -1.52 5.54
C ARG A 19 14.07 -1.16 7.01
N LYS A 20 13.27 -0.18 7.40
CA LYS A 20 13.18 0.27 8.80
C LYS A 20 11.86 -0.23 9.40
N PRO A 21 11.91 -1.18 10.36
CA PRO A 21 10.70 -1.70 10.99
C PRO A 21 9.85 -0.60 11.61
N ASN A 22 8.54 -0.67 11.37
CA ASN A 22 7.57 0.25 11.97
C ASN A 22 7.82 1.72 11.64
N TYR A 23 8.58 1.99 10.59
CA TYR A 23 8.84 3.34 10.16
C TYR A 23 7.53 3.93 9.60
N PHE A 24 7.16 5.10 10.10
CA PHE A 24 5.89 5.77 9.77
C PHE A 24 4.64 5.01 10.20
N GLY A 25 4.78 3.98 11.03
CA GLY A 25 3.62 3.20 11.46
C GLY A 25 2.77 3.91 12.51
N ILE A 26 1.50 3.51 12.56
CA ILE A 26 0.59 3.83 13.65
C ILE A 26 0.09 2.51 14.21
N PRO A 27 -0.59 2.49 15.37
CA PRO A 27 -1.00 1.20 15.96
C PRO A 27 -1.80 0.30 15.02
N GLU A 28 -2.59 0.86 14.13
CA GLU A 28 -3.44 0.11 13.21
C GLU A 28 -2.73 -0.32 11.92
N VAL A 29 -1.63 0.36 11.57
CA VAL A 29 -0.92 0.13 10.31
C VAL A 29 0.58 0.16 10.59
N LYS A 30 1.27 -0.93 10.29
CA LYS A 30 2.70 -1.02 10.55
C LYS A 30 3.43 -1.65 9.38
N TYR A 31 4.67 -1.23 9.18
CA TYR A 31 5.60 -1.90 8.27
C TYR A 31 6.46 -2.84 9.09
N ILE A 32 6.51 -4.11 8.68
CA ILE A 32 7.28 -5.13 9.40
C ILE A 32 8.36 -5.66 8.49
N TYR A 33 9.60 -5.39 8.86
CA TYR A 33 10.77 -5.91 8.18
C TYR A 33 11.36 -7.05 9.01
N HIS A 34 11.51 -8.21 8.39
CA HIS A 34 12.04 -9.39 9.08
C HIS A 34 13.54 -9.54 8.88
N ASN A 35 13.97 -9.71 7.62
CA ASN A 35 15.39 -9.86 7.26
C ASN A 35 15.53 -9.76 5.75
N GLU A 36 16.77 -9.93 5.27
CA GLU A 36 17.07 -9.79 3.84
C GLU A 36 16.48 -10.90 2.96
N TRP A 37 16.14 -12.03 3.56
CA TRP A 37 15.66 -13.19 2.82
C TRP A 37 14.15 -13.37 2.85
N SER A 38 13.47 -12.64 3.71
CA SER A 38 12.02 -12.70 3.84
C SER A 38 11.40 -11.41 3.33
N ASP A 39 10.28 -11.51 2.62
CA ASP A 39 9.58 -10.33 2.15
C ASP A 39 9.05 -9.53 3.33
N PRO A 40 9.14 -8.20 3.28
CA PRO A 40 8.52 -7.38 4.32
C PRO A 40 7.01 -7.47 4.24
N GLU A 41 6.36 -7.15 5.35
CA GLU A 41 4.92 -7.25 5.46
C GLU A 41 4.30 -5.92 5.86
N LEU A 42 3.07 -5.71 5.43
CA LEU A 42 2.22 -4.62 5.88
C LEU A 42 1.23 -5.20 6.87
N TYR A 43 1.19 -4.64 8.08
CA TYR A 43 0.20 -5.01 9.08
C TYR A 43 -0.95 -4.00 9.03
N TYR A 44 -2.17 -4.51 8.97
CA TYR A 44 -3.37 -3.67 8.96
C TYR A 44 -4.48 -4.37 9.71
N LYS A 45 -4.87 -3.79 10.84
CA LYS A 45 -6.02 -4.27 11.66
C LYS A 45 -6.02 -5.77 11.92
N GLY A 46 -4.89 -6.28 12.40
CA GLY A 46 -4.79 -7.68 12.80
C GLY A 46 -4.40 -8.64 11.69
N GLU A 47 -4.28 -8.17 10.46
CA GLU A 47 -3.92 -9.01 9.33
C GLU A 47 -2.55 -8.60 8.77
N TYR A 48 -1.83 -9.57 8.22
CA TYR A 48 -0.52 -9.36 7.61
C TYR A 48 -0.62 -9.57 6.11
N TYR A 49 -0.03 -8.66 5.36
CA TYR A 49 -0.04 -8.71 3.90
C TYR A 49 1.40 -8.64 3.40
N ASN A 50 1.72 -9.46 2.41
CA ASN A 50 3.01 -9.36 1.74
C ASN A 50 3.08 -8.03 1.01
N ILE A 51 4.16 -7.26 1.24
CA ILE A 51 4.24 -5.90 0.72
C ILE A 51 4.31 -5.88 -0.82
N TYR A 52 4.97 -6.87 -1.41
CA TYR A 52 5.04 -6.95 -2.87
C TYR A 52 3.69 -7.26 -3.50
N ASP A 53 2.91 -8.13 -2.86
CA ASP A 53 1.57 -8.47 -3.36
C ASP A 53 0.65 -7.24 -3.34
N VAL A 54 0.72 -6.46 -2.26
CA VAL A 54 -0.08 -5.25 -2.16
C VAL A 54 0.35 -4.24 -3.22
N GLU A 55 1.65 -4.03 -3.37
CA GLU A 55 2.18 -3.09 -4.36
C GLU A 55 1.81 -3.50 -5.78
N ASP A 56 1.94 -4.79 -6.11
CA ASP A 56 1.60 -5.30 -7.43
C ASP A 56 0.13 -5.08 -7.75
N THR A 57 -0.75 -5.31 -6.77
CA THR A 57 -2.18 -5.12 -6.97
C THR A 57 -2.51 -3.65 -7.18
N MET A 58 -1.89 -2.77 -6.39
CA MET A 58 -2.06 -1.33 -6.56
C MET A 58 -1.58 -0.86 -7.93
N TYR A 59 -0.45 -1.40 -8.38
CA TYR A 59 0.09 -1.03 -9.69
C TYR A 59 -0.80 -1.49 -10.82
N SER A 60 -1.40 -2.67 -10.69
CA SER A 60 -2.37 -3.17 -11.66
C SER A 60 -3.59 -2.26 -11.75
N ASP A 61 -4.09 -1.80 -10.61
CA ASP A 61 -5.21 -0.86 -10.57
C ASP A 61 -4.85 0.46 -11.25
N TYR A 62 -3.64 0.94 -11.04
CA TYR A 62 -3.14 2.14 -11.68
C TYR A 62 -3.11 2.00 -13.20
N GLU A 63 -2.59 0.88 -13.70
CA GLU A 63 -2.54 0.64 -15.14
C GLU A 63 -3.92 0.54 -15.74
N GLU A 64 -4.84 -0.14 -15.07
CA GLU A 64 -6.22 -0.22 -15.50
C GLU A 64 -6.89 1.15 -15.56
N TYR A 65 -6.64 1.98 -14.56
CA TYR A 65 -7.16 3.34 -14.52
C TYR A 65 -6.65 4.15 -15.73
N LYS A 66 -5.39 3.99 -16.07
CA LYS A 66 -4.81 4.69 -17.23
C LYS A 66 -5.44 4.24 -18.54
N GLU A 67 -5.76 2.97 -18.66
CA GLU A 67 -6.44 2.46 -19.86
C GLU A 67 -7.85 3.03 -19.99
N GLU A 68 -8.56 3.15 -18.88
CA GLU A 68 -9.91 3.72 -18.86
C GLU A 68 -9.92 5.24 -19.00
N ASN A 69 -8.80 5.88 -18.67
CA ASN A 69 -8.66 7.33 -18.71
C ASN A 69 -7.39 7.72 -19.46
N PRO A 70 -7.40 7.60 -20.82
CA PRO A 70 -6.18 7.81 -21.60
C PRO A 70 -5.54 9.20 -21.45
N GLU A 71 -6.31 10.21 -21.05
CA GLU A 71 -5.79 11.55 -20.83
C GLU A 71 -5.07 11.69 -19.48
N TYR A 72 -5.18 10.69 -18.62
CA TYR A 72 -4.49 10.73 -17.33
C TYR A 72 -3.00 10.48 -17.52
N ASN A 73 -2.17 11.42 -17.07
CA ASN A 73 -0.71 11.34 -17.21
C ASN A 73 0.04 11.41 -15.89
N GLY A 74 -0.65 11.16 -14.77
CA GLY A 74 -0.01 11.13 -13.46
C GLY A 74 0.87 9.90 -13.30
N GLU A 75 1.87 10.02 -12.45
CA GLU A 75 2.72 8.90 -12.08
C GLU A 75 2.00 7.99 -11.09
N PHE A 76 2.56 6.81 -10.85
CA PHE A 76 1.99 5.87 -9.88
C PHE A 76 1.80 6.52 -8.50
N GLU A 77 2.78 7.30 -8.07
CA GLU A 77 2.73 7.99 -6.79
C GLU A 77 1.58 8.99 -6.73
N ASP A 78 1.34 9.72 -7.83
CA ASP A 78 0.24 10.67 -7.91
C ASP A 78 -1.11 9.95 -7.83
N TYR A 79 -1.23 8.82 -8.55
CA TYR A 79 -2.42 8.01 -8.50
C TYR A 79 -2.72 7.53 -7.09
N MET A 80 -1.70 7.06 -6.39
CA MET A 80 -1.84 6.59 -5.01
C MET A 80 -2.36 7.68 -4.09
N GLN A 81 -1.84 8.90 -4.23
CA GLN A 81 -2.28 10.02 -3.40
C GLN A 81 -3.73 10.42 -3.70
N GLU A 82 -4.11 10.40 -4.96
CA GLU A 82 -5.46 10.77 -5.37
C GLU A 82 -6.50 9.72 -4.99
N HIS A 83 -6.10 8.45 -4.94
CA HIS A 83 -6.99 7.32 -4.70
C HIS A 83 -6.70 6.60 -3.39
N LYS A 84 -6.17 7.31 -2.42
CA LYS A 84 -5.75 6.70 -1.14
C LYS A 84 -6.85 5.97 -0.39
N LYS A 85 -8.09 6.37 -0.57
CA LYS A 85 -9.21 5.68 0.07
C LYS A 85 -9.44 4.29 -0.53
N ASP A 86 -9.11 4.13 -1.81
CA ASP A 86 -9.28 2.85 -2.50
C ASP A 86 -8.27 1.82 -2.02
N ILE A 87 -7.14 2.27 -1.47
CA ILE A 87 -6.12 1.37 -0.91
C ILE A 87 -6.71 0.53 0.21
N LEU A 88 -7.55 1.13 1.04
CA LEU A 88 -8.16 0.44 2.16
C LEU A 88 -9.14 -0.64 1.69
N TYR A 89 -9.88 -0.36 0.63
CA TYR A 89 -10.77 -1.37 0.01
C TYR A 89 -9.97 -2.52 -0.58
N LEU A 90 -8.86 -2.20 -1.21
CA LEU A 90 -7.99 -3.21 -1.79
C LEU A 90 -7.45 -4.16 -0.73
N LEU A 91 -7.05 -3.64 0.42
CA LEU A 91 -6.58 -4.48 1.51
C LEU A 91 -7.69 -5.39 2.03
N GLU A 92 -8.92 -4.90 2.10
CA GLU A 92 -10.06 -5.72 2.51
C GLU A 92 -10.31 -6.86 1.51
N GLU A 93 -10.19 -6.58 0.22
CA GLU A 93 -10.32 -7.61 -0.82
C GLU A 93 -9.23 -8.68 -0.69
N LEU A 94 -7.99 -8.27 -0.45
CA LEU A 94 -6.89 -9.20 -0.28
C LEU A 94 -7.09 -10.08 0.94
N ARG A 95 -7.70 -9.53 1.99
CA ARG A 95 -7.96 -10.29 3.22
C ARG A 95 -8.97 -11.40 3.01
N GLU A 96 -9.96 -11.17 2.16
CA GLU A 96 -11.01 -12.16 1.89
C GLU A 96 -10.53 -13.31 0.99
N ASN A 97 -9.47 -13.10 0.30
CA ASN A 97 -8.87 -14.11 -0.56
C ASN A 97 -7.78 -14.88 0.16
#